data_3d99c043197c06ac76debedc9f6b28f1
#
_entry.id   3d99c043197c06ac76debedc9f6b28f1
#
_cell.length_a   1.000
_cell.length_b   1.000
_cell.length_c   1.000
_cell.angle_alpha   90.00
_cell.angle_beta   90.00
_cell.angle_gamma   90.00
#
_symmetry.space_group_name_H-M   'P 1'
#
loop_
_entity.id
_entity.type
_entity.pdbx_description
1 polymer ?
#
loop_
_entity_poly.entity_id
_entity_poly.type
_entity_poly.pdbx_seq_one_letter_code
_entity_poly.pdbx_strand_id
1 'polypeptide(L)'
;MRRNGCEVLTTVLTRRTLPVVLALAVAAAALVVVVRPSPAYGGQDRLPDLVQELPSDLVVTRAGGDYLLGFQSAVSNLGDGPLIINGHRPGEQTSTMEADQVIERDGAPAQVVPGTGELRYVVSPDHRHWHLLGFDRYELRRAGQKTAAVRDQKTGFCLGDRYATTQHPAAAAATPVYTSRCGLGEPQLLGVQEGISVGYGDNYTANLEGQYLKLTGLHAGRYVLVHQVNTERRLHELDYDNDAASLLLELRWHGRQPMLRILRECPGTARCDRRPPAPPRVKTIATGLEIPWEIAFLPHGRALVTERPGRVRLLERNGRLRRTPVARVAVSTQGEGGLLGLAVDPDFAANHFVYLYYTAGASMRLERWRFAHGRLQRAQSLVGGIVAGRIHDSGRIAFGPDGRLYVATGDAGQGALAQKADSLNGKFLALTPAQYRGAGGPPEIVSLGHRNPQGFDWQPGSNRLIATEHGPTQGLDGPGGYDEINAIVPGGNYGWPVKFGFDQSGFNAPLRVYREPIAPSGATFVTHPGSSWTGSFLFACLRGEELHRLRFHDGRIVGDQTLLRGRYGRLRTVVEGPHGDLYVLTSNRDGRGRPVAGDDRIVRITPPRS
;
A
#
# COMPACT_ATOMS: atom_id res chain seq x y z
N MET A 1 -13.14 -107.24 -40.60
CA MET A 1 -14.06 -107.39 -39.44
C MET A 1 -14.24 -106.03 -38.79
N ARG A 2 -15.38 -105.53 -38.92
CA ARG A 2 -16.18 -104.76 -37.91
C ARG A 2 -15.33 -103.97 -36.88
N ARG A 3 -15.59 -102.67 -36.57
CA ARG A 3 -16.80 -101.92 -36.44
C ARG A 3 -16.45 -100.46 -36.09
N ASN A 4 -17.29 -99.55 -36.62
CA ASN A 4 -17.89 -98.35 -35.98
C ASN A 4 -16.93 -97.39 -35.30
N GLY A 5 -16.83 -96.20 -35.68
CA GLY A 5 -17.91 -95.23 -36.01
C GLY A 5 -17.95 -94.17 -34.92
N CYS A 6 -17.54 -92.99 -35.24
CA CYS A 6 -18.20 -91.81 -34.71
C CYS A 6 -17.67 -90.60 -35.51
N GLU A 7 -18.55 -90.07 -36.32
CA GLU A 7 -18.35 -88.74 -36.97
C GLU A 7 -18.39 -87.70 -35.92
N VAL A 8 -17.40 -86.81 -35.92
CA VAL A 8 -17.50 -85.52 -35.27
C VAL A 8 -17.33 -84.48 -36.35
N LEU A 9 -18.46 -83.82 -36.70
CA LEU A 9 -18.48 -82.65 -37.55
C LEU A 9 -17.62 -81.57 -36.97
N THR A 10 -16.58 -81.22 -37.66
CA THR A 10 -15.77 -79.99 -37.34
C THR A 10 -16.29 -78.85 -38.21
N THR A 11 -17.10 -77.97 -37.63
CA THR A 11 -17.55 -76.78 -38.24
C THR A 11 -16.40 -75.78 -38.25
N VAL A 12 -15.84 -75.49 -39.41
CA VAL A 12 -14.84 -74.45 -39.64
C VAL A 12 -15.52 -73.11 -39.59
N LEU A 13 -15.38 -72.40 -38.52
CA LEU A 13 -15.77 -70.97 -38.41
C LEU A 13 -14.63 -70.12 -39.01
N THR A 14 -14.82 -69.65 -40.22
CA THR A 14 -13.99 -68.65 -40.83
C THR A 14 -14.16 -67.31 -40.08
N ARG A 15 -13.20 -66.93 -39.29
CA ARG A 15 -13.10 -65.58 -38.72
C ARG A 15 -12.80 -64.58 -39.84
N ARG A 16 -13.78 -63.76 -40.26
CA ARG A 16 -13.52 -62.51 -40.98
C ARG A 16 -12.91 -61.50 -40.00
N THR A 17 -11.67 -61.18 -40.20
CA THR A 17 -11.00 -60.05 -39.56
C THR A 17 -11.49 -58.73 -40.19
N LEU A 18 -12.31 -57.98 -39.48
CA LEU A 18 -12.55 -56.55 -39.76
C LEU A 18 -11.32 -55.78 -39.26
N PRO A 19 -10.76 -54.85 -40.01
CA PRO A 19 -9.77 -53.93 -39.49
C PRO A 19 -10.49 -52.89 -38.62
N VAL A 20 -10.20 -52.91 -37.30
CA VAL A 20 -10.56 -51.83 -36.38
C VAL A 20 -9.63 -50.66 -36.74
N VAL A 21 -10.13 -49.69 -37.48
CA VAL A 21 -9.50 -48.39 -37.65
C VAL A 21 -9.73 -47.67 -36.33
N LEU A 22 -8.71 -47.63 -35.48
CA LEU A 22 -8.69 -46.84 -34.25
C LEU A 22 -8.48 -45.38 -34.69
N ALA A 23 -9.52 -44.61 -34.91
CA ALA A 23 -9.46 -43.18 -35.08
C ALA A 23 -9.07 -42.59 -33.72
N LEU A 24 -7.79 -42.25 -33.52
CA LEU A 24 -7.33 -41.36 -32.45
C LEU A 24 -7.87 -39.95 -32.75
N ALA A 25 -9.05 -39.66 -32.22
CA ALA A 25 -9.51 -38.29 -32.10
C ALA A 25 -8.62 -37.60 -31.04
N VAL A 26 -7.56 -36.92 -31.48
CA VAL A 26 -6.85 -35.94 -30.65
C VAL A 26 -7.83 -34.79 -30.45
N ALA A 27 -8.58 -34.84 -29.34
CA ALA A 27 -9.31 -33.69 -28.86
C ALA A 27 -8.27 -32.67 -28.40
N ALA A 28 -7.91 -31.72 -29.28
CA ALA A 28 -7.27 -30.50 -28.89
C ALA A 28 -8.28 -29.74 -28.01
N ALA A 29 -8.21 -29.97 -26.70
CA ALA A 29 -8.87 -29.12 -25.73
C ALA A 29 -8.16 -27.77 -25.82
N ALA A 30 -8.67 -26.88 -26.69
CA ALA A 30 -8.39 -25.47 -26.59
C ALA A 30 -8.87 -25.06 -25.20
N LEU A 31 -7.95 -24.84 -24.28
CA LEU A 31 -8.20 -24.25 -22.98
C LEU A 31 -8.63 -22.80 -23.29
N VAL A 32 -9.92 -22.61 -23.54
CA VAL A 32 -10.52 -21.28 -23.53
C VAL A 32 -10.44 -20.85 -22.07
N VAL A 33 -9.37 -20.12 -21.73
CA VAL A 33 -9.31 -19.38 -20.47
C VAL A 33 -10.43 -18.36 -20.55
N VAL A 34 -11.60 -18.73 -20.06
CA VAL A 34 -12.69 -17.79 -19.82
C VAL A 34 -12.17 -16.90 -18.67
N VAL A 35 -11.52 -15.81 -19.05
CA VAL A 35 -11.23 -14.71 -18.13
C VAL A 35 -12.59 -14.22 -17.65
N ARG A 36 -13.04 -14.74 -16.51
CA ARG A 36 -14.18 -14.15 -15.81
C ARG A 36 -13.68 -12.79 -15.36
N PRO A 37 -14.26 -11.68 -15.83
CA PRO A 37 -13.95 -10.39 -15.26
C PRO A 37 -14.28 -10.51 -13.77
N SER A 38 -13.31 -10.27 -12.91
CA SER A 38 -13.60 -9.95 -11.51
C SER A 38 -14.65 -8.85 -11.53
N PRO A 39 -15.60 -8.81 -10.57
CA PRO A 39 -16.60 -7.75 -10.57
C PRO A 39 -15.86 -6.44 -10.73
N ALA A 40 -16.25 -5.67 -11.73
CA ALA A 40 -15.63 -4.40 -12.07
C ALA A 40 -15.68 -3.51 -10.82
N TYR A 41 -14.57 -3.40 -10.12
CA TYR A 41 -14.35 -2.34 -9.16
C TYR A 41 -14.15 -1.08 -10.00
N GLY A 42 -15.26 -0.43 -10.34
CA GLY A 42 -15.24 0.80 -11.10
C GLY A 42 -14.62 1.91 -10.27
N GLY A 43 -13.58 2.55 -10.78
CA GLY A 43 -12.96 3.77 -10.27
C GLY A 43 -12.28 3.66 -8.91
N GLN A 44 -11.23 4.44 -8.70
CA GLN A 44 -10.64 4.60 -7.37
C GLN A 44 -11.48 5.54 -6.53
N ASP A 45 -11.81 5.12 -5.31
CA ASP A 45 -12.47 5.95 -4.31
C ASP A 45 -11.55 7.13 -3.95
N ARG A 46 -12.06 8.35 -4.05
CA ARG A 46 -11.41 9.57 -3.57
C ARG A 46 -11.81 9.79 -2.12
N LEU A 47 -11.03 9.21 -1.22
CA LEU A 47 -11.34 9.23 0.21
C LEU A 47 -10.82 10.50 0.87
N PRO A 48 -11.53 11.04 1.87
CA PRO A 48 -10.99 12.03 2.79
C PRO A 48 -9.88 11.40 3.65
N ASP A 49 -9.07 12.25 4.26
CA ASP A 49 -8.11 11.92 5.32
C ASP A 49 -8.33 12.94 6.44
N LEU A 50 -9.05 12.51 7.48
CA LEU A 50 -9.48 13.38 8.56
C LEU A 50 -8.40 13.47 9.63
N VAL A 51 -7.61 14.52 9.56
CA VAL A 51 -6.52 14.76 10.51
C VAL A 51 -7.05 15.54 11.70
N GLN A 52 -7.00 14.92 12.89
CA GLN A 52 -7.34 15.59 14.11
C GLN A 52 -6.25 16.57 14.54
N GLU A 53 -6.57 17.85 14.58
CA GLU A 53 -5.65 18.87 15.05
C GLU A 53 -5.52 18.87 16.59
N LEU A 54 -4.39 19.38 17.09
CA LEU A 54 -4.18 19.49 18.54
C LEU A 54 -5.21 20.46 19.15
N PRO A 55 -5.78 20.12 20.34
CA PRO A 55 -6.56 21.09 21.11
C PRO A 55 -5.72 22.34 21.39
N SER A 56 -6.23 23.51 21.08
CA SER A 56 -5.57 24.80 21.34
C SER A 56 -6.43 25.74 22.15
N ASP A 57 -5.92 26.92 22.50
CA ASP A 57 -6.64 27.99 23.20
C ASP A 57 -7.42 27.49 24.43
N LEU A 58 -6.73 26.74 25.31
CA LEU A 58 -7.34 26.19 26.52
C LEU A 58 -7.79 27.31 27.45
N VAL A 59 -9.08 27.33 27.80
CA VAL A 59 -9.70 28.32 28.68
C VAL A 59 -10.40 27.62 29.85
N VAL A 60 -10.20 28.12 31.05
CA VAL A 60 -10.97 27.68 32.22
C VAL A 60 -12.00 28.73 32.56
N THR A 61 -13.28 28.37 32.49
CA THR A 61 -14.40 29.22 32.82
C THR A 61 -15.13 28.72 34.07
N ARG A 62 -15.96 29.57 34.69
CA ARG A 62 -16.80 29.17 35.79
C ARG A 62 -18.26 29.41 35.43
N ALA A 63 -19.06 28.35 35.43
CA ALA A 63 -20.48 28.41 35.14
C ALA A 63 -21.26 27.48 36.07
N GLY A 64 -22.42 27.93 36.60
CA GLY A 64 -23.27 27.12 37.47
C GLY A 64 -22.60 26.59 38.75
N GLY A 65 -21.51 27.23 39.21
CA GLY A 65 -20.71 26.76 40.34
C GLY A 65 -19.56 25.81 39.97
N ASP A 66 -19.54 25.31 38.76
CA ASP A 66 -18.50 24.39 38.22
C ASP A 66 -17.39 25.14 37.48
N TYR A 67 -16.21 24.56 37.51
CA TYR A 67 -15.10 24.92 36.63
C TYR A 67 -15.11 24.03 35.38
N LEU A 68 -15.09 24.67 34.23
CA LEU A 68 -15.19 24.05 32.93
C LEU A 68 -13.92 24.33 32.09
N LEU A 69 -13.34 23.32 31.46
CA LEU A 69 -12.25 23.45 30.52
C LEU A 69 -12.83 23.49 29.11
N GLY A 70 -12.74 24.64 28.45
CA GLY A 70 -12.97 24.82 27.01
C GLY A 70 -11.65 24.85 26.25
N PHE A 71 -11.70 24.55 24.96
CA PHE A 71 -10.54 24.59 24.06
C PHE A 71 -11.02 24.70 22.61
N GLN A 72 -10.17 25.23 21.74
CA GLN A 72 -10.44 25.19 20.30
C GLN A 72 -10.18 23.78 19.77
N SER A 73 -11.13 23.29 18.99
CA SER A 73 -11.00 22.03 18.24
C SER A 73 -10.97 22.29 16.74
N ALA A 74 -10.27 21.43 16.00
CA ALA A 74 -10.24 21.48 14.54
C ALA A 74 -9.97 20.12 13.93
N VAL A 75 -10.57 19.88 12.75
CA VAL A 75 -10.34 18.68 11.93
C VAL A 75 -10.01 19.16 10.52
N SER A 76 -8.87 18.73 9.97
CA SER A 76 -8.44 19.01 8.60
C SER A 76 -8.76 17.82 7.69
N ASN A 77 -9.07 18.06 6.41
CA ASN A 77 -9.12 17.02 5.39
C ASN A 77 -7.89 17.13 4.47
N LEU A 78 -6.97 16.18 4.57
CA LEU A 78 -5.74 16.10 3.78
C LEU A 78 -5.75 14.96 2.75
N GLY A 79 -6.92 14.41 2.46
CA GLY A 79 -7.13 13.24 1.61
C GLY A 79 -7.03 13.48 0.11
N ASP A 80 -7.49 12.48 -0.63
CA ASP A 80 -7.58 12.51 -2.10
C ASP A 80 -8.96 13.03 -2.58
N GLY A 81 -9.95 13.05 -1.69
CA GLY A 81 -11.30 13.51 -1.96
C GLY A 81 -11.94 14.23 -0.77
N PRO A 82 -13.05 14.95 -1.02
CA PRO A 82 -13.79 15.64 0.03
C PRO A 82 -14.51 14.65 0.97
N LEU A 83 -14.70 15.03 2.22
CA LEU A 83 -15.75 14.44 3.04
C LEU A 83 -17.08 15.04 2.58
N ILE A 84 -18.03 14.21 2.17
CA ILE A 84 -19.37 14.62 1.77
C ILE A 84 -20.39 13.81 2.57
N ILE A 85 -21.26 14.48 3.27
CA ILE A 85 -22.35 13.88 4.04
C ILE A 85 -23.68 14.40 3.51
N ASN A 86 -24.55 13.49 3.08
CA ASN A 86 -25.90 13.79 2.67
C ASN A 86 -26.88 13.30 3.73
N GLY A 87 -27.49 14.23 4.45
CA GLY A 87 -28.60 13.95 5.35
C GLY A 87 -29.92 13.89 4.57
N HIS A 88 -30.77 12.92 4.89
CA HIS A 88 -32.13 12.82 4.33
C HIS A 88 -33.12 12.23 5.32
N ARG A 89 -34.39 12.60 5.18
CA ARG A 89 -35.51 12.04 5.96
C ARG A 89 -36.78 11.97 5.11
N PRO A 90 -37.69 11.02 5.41
CA PRO A 90 -38.90 10.83 4.58
C PRO A 90 -39.96 11.93 4.74
N GLY A 91 -39.87 12.74 5.81
CA GLY A 91 -40.82 13.81 6.09
C GLY A 91 -40.49 14.57 7.36
N GLU A 92 -41.12 15.72 7.57
CA GLU A 92 -40.89 16.61 8.72
C GLU A 92 -41.22 15.96 10.07
N GLN A 93 -42.06 14.93 10.07
CA GLN A 93 -42.44 14.16 11.28
C GLN A 93 -41.22 13.39 11.87
N THR A 94 -40.23 13.09 11.06
CA THR A 94 -38.99 12.44 11.51
C THR A 94 -38.05 13.51 12.04
N SER A 95 -37.74 13.47 13.35
CA SER A 95 -36.94 14.49 14.02
C SER A 95 -35.44 14.48 13.64
N THR A 96 -34.96 13.40 13.03
CA THR A 96 -33.57 13.23 12.59
C THR A 96 -33.50 12.89 11.10
N MET A 97 -32.32 13.07 10.51
CA MET A 97 -32.02 12.59 9.16
C MET A 97 -31.03 11.43 9.24
N GLU A 98 -31.21 10.43 8.40
CA GLU A 98 -30.16 9.45 8.12
C GLU A 98 -29.04 10.15 7.34
N ALA A 99 -27.79 9.87 7.68
CA ALA A 99 -26.62 10.45 7.03
C ALA A 99 -25.88 9.40 6.20
N ASP A 100 -25.71 9.68 4.92
CA ASP A 100 -24.94 8.87 3.98
C ASP A 100 -23.64 9.58 3.62
N GLN A 101 -22.52 8.85 3.59
CA GLN A 101 -21.30 9.38 3.02
C GLN A 101 -21.29 9.18 1.52
N VAL A 102 -20.99 10.25 0.78
CA VAL A 102 -20.78 10.19 -0.67
C VAL A 102 -19.27 10.20 -0.95
N ILE A 103 -18.79 9.17 -1.61
CA ILE A 103 -17.39 9.02 -1.98
C ILE A 103 -17.28 9.27 -3.48
N GLU A 104 -16.60 10.34 -3.85
CA GLU A 104 -16.25 10.60 -5.26
C GLU A 104 -15.34 9.50 -5.78
N ARG A 105 -15.46 9.20 -7.08
CA ARG A 105 -14.67 8.14 -7.72
C ARG A 105 -14.12 8.64 -9.04
N ASP A 106 -12.84 8.37 -9.27
CA ASP A 106 -12.23 8.69 -10.55
C ASP A 106 -12.72 7.72 -11.63
N GLY A 107 -13.26 8.25 -12.73
CA GLY A 107 -13.74 7.44 -13.86
C GLY A 107 -15.02 6.62 -13.61
N ALA A 108 -15.71 6.83 -12.49
CA ALA A 108 -16.97 6.16 -12.18
C ALA A 108 -17.94 7.08 -11.43
N PRO A 109 -19.26 6.78 -11.41
CA PRO A 109 -20.19 7.49 -10.55
C PRO A 109 -19.78 7.42 -9.08
N ALA A 110 -20.09 8.47 -8.32
CA ALA A 110 -19.85 8.50 -6.89
C ALA A 110 -20.53 7.31 -6.19
N GLN A 111 -19.86 6.77 -5.17
CA GLN A 111 -20.42 5.72 -4.32
C GLN A 111 -21.15 6.35 -3.14
N VAL A 112 -22.36 5.91 -2.87
CA VAL A 112 -23.08 6.25 -1.64
C VAL A 112 -22.89 5.11 -0.64
N VAL A 113 -22.38 5.44 0.55
CA VAL A 113 -22.28 4.52 1.69
C VAL A 113 -23.40 4.90 2.65
N PRO A 114 -24.48 4.11 2.74
CA PRO A 114 -25.64 4.46 3.52
C PRO A 114 -25.41 4.27 5.02
N GLY A 115 -26.13 5.06 5.83
CA GLY A 115 -26.20 4.87 7.28
C GLY A 115 -24.88 5.11 8.02
N THR A 116 -24.02 6.01 7.53
CA THR A 116 -22.75 6.35 8.17
C THR A 116 -22.94 7.22 9.42
N GLY A 117 -24.14 7.78 9.63
CA GLY A 117 -24.43 8.62 10.78
C GLY A 117 -25.89 9.05 10.86
N GLU A 118 -26.15 10.00 11.73
CA GLU A 118 -27.44 10.64 11.95
C GLU A 118 -27.25 12.15 12.08
N LEU A 119 -28.10 12.97 11.44
CA LEU A 119 -28.16 14.40 11.68
C LEU A 119 -29.36 14.76 12.55
N ARG A 120 -29.15 15.72 13.45
CA ARG A 120 -30.20 16.27 14.32
C ARG A 120 -30.20 17.78 14.24
N TYR A 121 -31.42 18.37 14.16
CA TYR A 121 -31.54 19.82 14.26
C TYR A 121 -31.37 20.26 15.71
N VAL A 122 -30.39 21.11 15.97
CA VAL A 122 -30.08 21.61 17.32
C VAL A 122 -30.62 23.05 17.44
N VAL A 123 -31.30 23.32 18.54
CA VAL A 123 -31.83 24.65 18.89
C VAL A 123 -31.21 25.10 20.20
N SER A 124 -30.33 26.09 20.12
CA SER A 124 -29.75 26.76 21.27
C SER A 124 -29.47 28.23 20.91
N PRO A 125 -29.03 29.07 21.83
CA PRO A 125 -28.70 30.47 21.52
C PRO A 125 -27.75 30.63 20.35
N ASP A 126 -26.79 29.75 20.23
CA ASP A 126 -25.72 29.78 19.20
C ASP A 126 -25.93 28.81 18.03
N HIS A 127 -26.92 27.90 18.13
CA HIS A 127 -27.16 26.84 17.15
C HIS A 127 -28.63 26.79 16.73
N ARG A 128 -28.89 26.89 15.43
CA ARG A 128 -30.21 26.69 14.79
C ARG A 128 -30.00 25.97 13.46
N HIS A 129 -29.27 24.84 13.46
CA HIS A 129 -28.92 24.12 12.26
C HIS A 129 -28.79 22.61 12.53
N TRP A 130 -28.66 21.84 11.46
CA TRP A 130 -28.46 20.39 11.51
C TRP A 130 -27.03 20.06 11.92
N HIS A 131 -26.84 19.01 12.70
CA HIS A 131 -25.56 18.52 13.21
C HIS A 131 -25.39 17.05 12.92
N LEU A 132 -24.26 16.64 12.33
CA LEU A 132 -23.83 15.25 12.26
C LEU A 132 -23.41 14.79 13.66
N LEU A 133 -24.10 13.76 14.17
CA LEU A 133 -23.85 13.22 15.51
C LEU A 133 -22.63 12.28 15.51
N GLY A 134 -21.85 12.35 16.60
CA GLY A 134 -20.72 11.44 16.81
C GLY A 134 -19.52 11.62 15.89
N PHE A 135 -19.45 12.75 15.15
CA PHE A 135 -18.33 13.07 14.26
C PHE A 135 -17.03 13.20 15.04
N ASP A 136 -17.06 13.90 16.16
CA ASP A 136 -15.89 14.18 16.98
C ASP A 136 -16.19 13.95 18.46
N ARG A 137 -15.18 13.63 19.27
CA ARG A 137 -15.28 13.31 20.70
C ARG A 137 -14.15 13.94 21.48
N TYR A 138 -14.51 14.53 22.63
CA TYR A 138 -13.56 15.06 23.59
C TYR A 138 -13.66 14.31 24.90
N GLU A 139 -12.53 14.00 25.50
CA GLU A 139 -12.51 13.40 26.83
C GLU A 139 -11.26 13.75 27.62
N LEU A 140 -11.40 13.79 28.93
CA LEU A 140 -10.29 13.93 29.86
C LEU A 140 -10.09 12.58 30.58
N ARG A 141 -8.93 11.96 30.38
CA ARG A 141 -8.54 10.68 31.01
C ARG A 141 -7.47 10.95 32.05
N ARG A 142 -7.52 10.27 33.19
CA ARG A 142 -6.39 10.26 34.10
C ARG A 142 -5.22 9.54 33.45
N ALA A 143 -4.02 10.10 33.52
CA ALA A 143 -2.83 9.50 32.90
C ALA A 143 -2.62 8.06 33.40
N GLY A 144 -2.37 7.13 32.47
CA GLY A 144 -2.29 5.69 32.72
C GLY A 144 -3.63 4.94 32.64
N GLN A 145 -4.77 5.63 32.65
CA GLN A 145 -6.09 4.99 32.53
C GLN A 145 -6.56 4.94 31.06
N LYS A 146 -7.42 3.95 30.76
CA LYS A 146 -8.05 3.82 29.43
C LYS A 146 -9.45 4.49 29.40
N THR A 147 -10.10 4.61 30.55
CA THR A 147 -11.44 5.16 30.67
C THR A 147 -11.40 6.67 30.88
N ALA A 148 -12.36 7.37 30.30
CA ALA A 148 -12.55 8.80 30.52
C ALA A 148 -12.94 9.07 31.97
N ALA A 149 -12.33 10.09 32.59
CA ALA A 149 -12.77 10.67 33.84
C ALA A 149 -13.94 11.64 33.61
N VAL A 150 -13.88 12.35 32.47
CA VAL A 150 -14.95 13.27 32.02
C VAL A 150 -15.06 13.15 30.51
N ARG A 151 -16.26 13.21 29.98
CA ARG A 151 -16.56 13.34 28.54
C ARG A 151 -17.29 14.66 28.30
N ASP A 152 -17.19 15.12 27.05
CA ASP A 152 -17.94 16.27 26.59
C ASP A 152 -19.46 16.00 26.59
N GLN A 153 -20.22 17.07 26.42
CA GLN A 153 -21.67 17.04 26.26
C GLN A 153 -22.06 17.42 24.81
N LYS A 154 -21.11 17.79 23.98
CA LYS A 154 -21.37 18.13 22.58
C LYS A 154 -21.68 16.86 21.80
N THR A 155 -22.86 16.83 21.17
CA THR A 155 -23.37 15.64 20.51
C THR A 155 -23.25 15.68 18.99
N GLY A 156 -22.90 16.85 18.37
CA GLY A 156 -22.86 16.94 16.93
C GLY A 156 -22.16 18.20 16.40
N PHE A 157 -21.90 18.19 15.09
CA PHE A 157 -21.12 19.18 14.36
C PHE A 157 -21.78 19.54 13.03
N CYS A 158 -21.76 20.83 12.67
CA CYS A 158 -22.12 21.33 11.35
C CYS A 158 -20.86 21.47 10.52
N LEU A 159 -20.58 20.49 9.65
CA LEU A 159 -19.34 20.39 8.91
C LEU A 159 -19.26 21.43 7.78
N GLY A 160 -18.10 22.05 7.62
CA GLY A 160 -17.85 23.02 6.56
C GLY A 160 -16.39 23.42 6.41
N ASP A 161 -16.09 24.07 5.29
CA ASP A 161 -14.78 24.66 4.98
C ASP A 161 -14.62 25.98 5.78
N ARG A 162 -14.15 25.90 7.02
CA ARG A 162 -14.02 27.04 7.92
C ARG A 162 -12.63 27.68 7.90
N TYR A 163 -11.59 26.92 7.52
CA TYR A 163 -10.23 27.43 7.33
C TYR A 163 -9.48 26.63 6.26
N ALA A 164 -8.51 27.25 5.60
CA ALA A 164 -7.58 26.58 4.72
C ALA A 164 -6.44 25.96 5.55
N THR A 165 -6.07 24.70 5.25
CA THR A 165 -4.96 24.02 5.93
C THR A 165 -3.61 24.61 5.50
N THR A 166 -2.60 24.48 6.36
CA THR A 166 -1.22 24.87 6.01
C THR A 166 -0.54 23.86 5.06
N GLN A 167 -1.04 22.64 5.02
CA GLN A 167 -0.64 21.62 4.06
C GLN A 167 -1.53 21.76 2.83
N HIS A 168 -0.91 21.67 1.64
CA HIS A 168 -1.62 21.77 0.36
C HIS A 168 -1.52 20.42 -0.38
N PRO A 169 -2.44 19.46 -0.12
CA PRO A 169 -2.50 18.23 -0.90
C PRO A 169 -2.69 18.52 -2.40
N ALA A 170 -2.21 17.62 -3.26
CA ALA A 170 -2.35 17.79 -4.72
C ALA A 170 -3.82 17.90 -5.18
N ALA A 171 -4.74 17.29 -4.41
CA ALA A 171 -6.18 17.35 -4.66
C ALA A 171 -6.89 18.53 -3.96
N ALA A 172 -6.15 19.48 -3.34
CA ALA A 172 -6.75 20.58 -2.61
C ALA A 172 -7.69 21.41 -3.51
N ALA A 173 -8.87 21.74 -2.97
CA ALA A 173 -9.81 22.61 -3.64
C ALA A 173 -9.24 24.04 -3.71
N ALA A 174 -9.39 24.70 -4.86
CA ALA A 174 -8.88 26.08 -5.05
C ALA A 174 -9.63 27.11 -4.18
N THR A 175 -10.88 26.83 -3.85
CA THR A 175 -11.76 27.67 -3.04
C THR A 175 -12.62 26.78 -2.15
N PRO A 176 -13.13 27.28 -0.99
CA PRO A 176 -14.04 26.52 -0.16
C PRO A 176 -15.33 26.17 -0.92
N VAL A 177 -15.79 24.91 -0.79
CA VAL A 177 -16.99 24.38 -1.44
C VAL A 177 -18.13 24.24 -0.44
N TYR A 178 -17.87 23.65 0.73
CA TYR A 178 -18.87 23.39 1.77
C TYR A 178 -18.97 24.60 2.72
N THR A 179 -19.60 25.66 2.23
CA THR A 179 -19.80 26.92 2.97
C THR A 179 -21.19 27.05 3.55
N SER A 180 -22.07 26.08 3.33
CA SER A 180 -23.42 26.07 3.88
C SER A 180 -23.36 26.06 5.41
N ARG A 181 -24.40 26.62 6.02
CA ARG A 181 -24.57 26.64 7.48
C ARG A 181 -25.49 25.50 7.94
N CYS A 182 -25.42 24.34 7.28
CA CYS A 182 -26.16 23.13 7.63
C CYS A 182 -27.67 23.38 7.87
N GLY A 183 -28.33 24.08 6.93
CA GLY A 183 -29.74 24.42 7.06
C GLY A 183 -30.05 25.37 8.23
N LEU A 184 -29.27 26.43 8.39
CA LEU A 184 -29.44 27.43 9.46
C LEU A 184 -30.83 28.07 9.42
N GLY A 185 -31.62 27.88 10.48
CA GLY A 185 -32.99 28.41 10.60
C GLY A 185 -34.04 27.57 9.86
N GLU A 186 -33.66 26.43 9.31
CA GLU A 186 -34.52 25.59 8.45
C GLU A 186 -34.75 24.19 9.03
N PRO A 187 -35.48 24.04 10.15
CA PRO A 187 -35.77 22.73 10.75
C PRO A 187 -36.64 21.84 9.88
N GLN A 188 -37.38 22.39 8.91
CA GLN A 188 -38.31 21.69 8.02
C GLN A 188 -37.62 20.97 6.86
N LEU A 189 -36.32 21.19 6.61
CA LEU A 189 -35.60 20.55 5.51
C LEU A 189 -35.74 19.02 5.52
N LEU A 190 -35.94 18.43 4.35
CA LEU A 190 -35.96 16.98 4.14
C LEU A 190 -34.57 16.43 3.75
N GLY A 191 -33.66 17.30 3.42
CA GLY A 191 -32.27 16.95 3.12
C GLY A 191 -31.30 18.10 3.37
N VAL A 192 -30.09 17.76 3.76
CA VAL A 192 -28.99 18.70 4.00
C VAL A 192 -27.68 18.07 3.53
N GLN A 193 -26.80 18.88 2.94
CA GLN A 193 -25.45 18.45 2.62
C GLN A 193 -24.46 19.19 3.49
N GLU A 194 -23.54 18.45 4.11
CA GLU A 194 -22.40 18.94 4.88
C GLU A 194 -21.12 18.34 4.33
N GLY A 195 -19.96 18.94 4.60
CA GLY A 195 -18.70 18.36 4.11
C GLY A 195 -17.47 19.18 4.47
N ILE A 196 -16.30 18.61 4.15
CA ILE A 196 -14.99 19.27 4.28
C ILE A 196 -14.20 18.99 3.01
N SER A 197 -13.87 20.03 2.24
CA SER A 197 -13.05 19.93 1.03
C SER A 197 -11.62 19.53 1.36
N VAL A 198 -10.95 18.89 0.39
CA VAL A 198 -9.51 18.63 0.51
C VAL A 198 -8.74 19.96 0.64
N GLY A 199 -7.83 20.03 1.62
CA GLY A 199 -7.05 21.23 1.92
C GLY A 199 -7.79 22.27 2.76
N TYR A 200 -8.97 21.93 3.27
CA TYR A 200 -9.75 22.72 4.22
C TYR A 200 -10.00 21.95 5.51
N GLY A 201 -10.50 22.66 6.51
CA GLY A 201 -10.88 22.07 7.78
C GLY A 201 -12.05 22.77 8.42
N ASP A 202 -12.64 22.10 9.39
CA ASP A 202 -13.70 22.61 10.24
C ASP A 202 -13.15 22.87 11.65
N ASN A 203 -13.51 24.01 12.25
CA ASN A 203 -13.03 24.37 13.58
C ASN A 203 -14.12 24.98 14.47
N TYR A 204 -13.95 24.78 15.77
CA TYR A 204 -14.85 25.25 16.80
C TYR A 204 -14.06 25.93 17.92
N THR A 205 -14.50 27.11 18.34
CA THR A 205 -13.82 27.89 19.37
C THR A 205 -14.12 27.39 20.77
N ALA A 206 -13.25 27.70 21.73
CA ALA A 206 -13.31 27.24 23.11
C ALA A 206 -14.60 27.61 23.89
N ASN A 207 -15.37 28.58 23.40
CA ASN A 207 -16.52 29.12 24.09
C ASN A 207 -17.88 28.61 23.57
N LEU A 208 -17.85 27.67 22.59
CA LEU A 208 -19.09 27.13 22.04
C LEU A 208 -19.79 26.21 23.03
N GLU A 209 -21.14 26.28 23.02
CA GLU A 209 -21.98 25.49 23.88
C GLU A 209 -21.72 23.98 23.77
N GLY A 210 -21.63 23.31 24.94
CA GLY A 210 -21.35 21.87 25.02
C GLY A 210 -19.90 21.46 24.81
N GLN A 211 -19.03 22.34 24.29
CA GLN A 211 -17.61 22.07 24.05
C GLN A 211 -16.76 22.37 25.28
N TYR A 212 -17.06 21.69 26.38
CA TYR A 212 -16.31 21.83 27.62
C TYR A 212 -16.28 20.54 28.43
N LEU A 213 -15.24 20.41 29.25
CA LEU A 213 -15.01 19.30 30.14
C LEU A 213 -15.03 19.80 31.59
N LYS A 214 -15.87 19.19 32.45
CA LYS A 214 -16.00 19.57 33.85
C LYS A 214 -14.75 19.20 34.63
N LEU A 215 -14.11 20.19 35.25
CA LEU A 215 -12.95 20.02 36.12
C LEU A 215 -13.33 19.84 37.60
N THR A 216 -14.47 20.43 38.04
CA THR A 216 -14.94 20.32 39.40
C THR A 216 -15.12 18.87 39.81
N GLY A 217 -14.58 18.49 40.96
CA GLY A 217 -14.59 17.11 41.45
C GLY A 217 -13.40 16.26 41.01
N LEU A 218 -12.58 16.73 40.10
CA LEU A 218 -11.35 16.03 39.72
C LEU A 218 -10.24 16.28 40.76
N HIS A 219 -9.47 15.25 41.08
CA HIS A 219 -8.32 15.37 41.96
C HIS A 219 -7.13 15.99 41.18
N ALA A 220 -6.25 16.68 41.92
CA ALA A 220 -4.97 17.11 41.33
C ALA A 220 -4.19 15.90 40.77
N GLY A 221 -3.51 16.12 39.63
CA GLY A 221 -2.77 15.05 38.98
C GLY A 221 -2.57 15.30 37.48
N ARG A 222 -2.08 14.25 36.79
CA ARG A 222 -1.87 14.29 35.34
C ARG A 222 -3.07 13.69 34.60
N TYR A 223 -3.49 14.38 33.55
CA TYR A 223 -4.60 13.99 32.71
C TYR A 223 -4.19 14.06 31.23
N VAL A 224 -4.85 13.29 30.40
CA VAL A 224 -4.75 13.37 28.94
C VAL A 224 -6.04 13.95 28.43
N LEU A 225 -5.99 15.15 27.85
CA LEU A 225 -7.07 15.70 27.04
C LEU A 225 -6.99 15.05 25.68
N VAL A 226 -7.98 14.26 25.31
CA VAL A 226 -8.07 13.55 24.04
C VAL A 226 -9.12 14.21 23.18
N HIS A 227 -8.77 14.45 21.94
CA HIS A 227 -9.60 14.93 20.87
C HIS A 227 -9.53 13.91 19.74
N GLN A 228 -10.67 13.38 19.27
CA GLN A 228 -10.69 12.28 18.30
C GLN A 228 -11.91 12.35 17.40
N VAL A 229 -11.67 12.47 16.09
CA VAL A 229 -12.65 12.37 15.01
C VAL A 229 -12.94 10.91 14.69
N ASN A 230 -14.11 10.62 14.10
CA ASN A 230 -14.50 9.32 13.54
C ASN A 230 -14.22 8.11 14.47
N THR A 231 -14.45 8.28 15.78
CA THR A 231 -14.09 7.29 16.81
C THR A 231 -14.71 5.91 16.59
N GLU A 232 -15.85 5.85 15.92
CA GLU A 232 -16.58 4.61 15.62
C GLU A 232 -16.23 4.05 14.24
N ARG A 233 -15.35 4.74 13.50
CA ARG A 233 -14.91 4.37 12.15
C ARG A 233 -16.06 4.14 11.17
N ARG A 234 -17.12 4.93 11.29
CA ARG A 234 -18.27 4.88 10.39
C ARG A 234 -18.00 5.58 9.06
N LEU A 235 -17.20 6.64 9.09
CA LEU A 235 -16.76 7.34 7.90
C LEU A 235 -15.58 6.61 7.27
N HIS A 236 -15.62 6.44 5.96
CA HIS A 236 -14.55 5.85 5.19
C HIS A 236 -13.51 6.92 4.86
N GLU A 237 -12.26 6.66 5.19
CA GLU A 237 -11.14 7.59 5.01
C GLU A 237 -9.81 6.85 4.72
N LEU A 238 -8.78 7.62 4.35
CA LEU A 238 -7.49 7.06 3.95
C LEU A 238 -6.63 6.57 5.11
N ASP A 239 -6.58 7.33 6.20
CA ASP A 239 -5.73 7.03 7.35
C ASP A 239 -6.47 7.26 8.67
N TYR A 240 -6.78 6.19 9.38
CA TYR A 240 -7.42 6.23 10.70
C TYR A 240 -6.43 6.40 11.87
N ASP A 241 -5.12 6.47 11.63
CA ASP A 241 -4.12 6.59 12.71
C ASP A 241 -3.85 8.05 13.10
N ASN A 242 -4.30 9.00 12.28
CA ASN A 242 -4.19 10.44 12.54
C ASN A 242 -5.50 11.06 13.07
N ASP A 243 -6.54 10.23 13.30
CA ASP A 243 -7.86 10.63 13.82
C ASP A 243 -7.82 11.15 15.25
N ALA A 244 -6.71 11.12 15.93
CA ALA A 244 -6.62 11.54 17.31
C ALA A 244 -5.45 12.47 17.56
N ALA A 245 -5.69 13.48 18.37
CA ALA A 245 -4.65 14.31 18.98
C ALA A 245 -4.89 14.44 20.47
N SER A 246 -3.83 14.64 21.25
CA SER A 246 -3.98 14.76 22.69
C SER A 246 -2.92 15.64 23.35
N LEU A 247 -3.29 16.16 24.52
CA LEU A 247 -2.40 16.92 25.39
C LEU A 247 -2.23 16.18 26.72
N LEU A 248 -0.99 16.07 27.21
CA LEU A 248 -0.74 15.69 28.60
C LEU A 248 -0.79 16.95 29.46
N LEU A 249 -1.75 17.01 30.37
CA LEU A 249 -2.02 18.14 31.24
C LEU A 249 -1.67 17.81 32.70
N GLU A 250 -1.21 18.79 33.46
CA GLU A 250 -1.16 18.77 34.91
C GLU A 250 -2.26 19.65 35.47
N LEU A 251 -3.19 19.08 36.25
CA LEU A 251 -4.20 19.79 37.00
C LEU A 251 -3.72 19.97 38.44
N ARG A 252 -3.67 21.22 38.90
CA ARG A 252 -3.42 21.59 40.30
C ARG A 252 -4.60 22.45 40.82
N TRP A 253 -4.83 22.41 42.10
CA TRP A 253 -5.81 23.25 42.77
C TRP A 253 -5.10 24.26 43.68
N HIS A 254 -5.39 25.54 43.49
CA HIS A 254 -5.00 26.59 44.41
C HIS A 254 -6.26 27.03 45.18
N GLY A 255 -6.40 26.54 46.40
CA GLY A 255 -7.71 26.57 47.09
C GLY A 255 -8.77 25.83 46.28
N ARG A 256 -9.79 26.56 45.79
CA ARG A 256 -10.85 26.00 44.94
C ARG A 256 -10.64 26.26 43.44
N GLN A 257 -9.60 27.02 43.06
CA GLN A 257 -9.36 27.41 41.65
C GLN A 257 -8.44 26.41 40.95
N PRO A 258 -8.86 25.84 39.81
CA PRO A 258 -8.02 24.92 39.06
C PRO A 258 -6.97 25.68 38.23
N MET A 259 -5.78 25.12 38.18
CA MET A 259 -4.68 25.55 37.31
C MET A 259 -4.28 24.41 36.41
N LEU A 260 -4.23 24.65 35.11
CA LEU A 260 -3.80 23.70 34.09
C LEU A 260 -2.46 24.11 33.52
N ARG A 261 -1.60 23.12 33.30
CA ARG A 261 -0.32 23.26 32.62
C ARG A 261 -0.19 22.16 31.58
N ILE A 262 0.10 22.51 30.32
CA ILE A 262 0.43 21.57 29.27
C ILE A 262 1.86 21.05 29.56
N LEU A 263 1.98 19.74 29.66
CA LEU A 263 3.27 19.05 29.87
C LEU A 263 3.83 18.51 28.55
N ARG A 264 2.94 18.11 27.62
CA ARG A 264 3.31 17.55 26.31
C ARG A 264 2.14 17.66 25.34
N GLU A 265 2.47 17.86 24.07
CA GLU A 265 1.57 17.84 22.93
C GLU A 265 1.86 16.59 22.11
N CYS A 266 0.82 15.88 21.67
CA CYS A 266 0.92 14.60 20.98
C CYS A 266 -0.05 14.54 19.79
N PRO A 267 0.35 15.09 18.63
CA PRO A 267 -0.42 14.92 17.41
C PRO A 267 -0.44 13.44 17.00
N GLY A 268 -1.50 13.01 16.31
CA GLY A 268 -1.65 11.66 15.79
C GLY A 268 -1.79 10.56 16.85
N THR A 269 -2.18 10.88 18.10
CA THR A 269 -2.39 9.86 19.13
C THR A 269 -3.28 10.31 20.27
N ALA A 270 -4.16 9.43 20.74
CA ALA A 270 -4.97 9.59 21.94
C ALA A 270 -4.20 9.29 23.25
N ARG A 271 -2.90 8.94 23.20
CA ARG A 271 -2.14 8.39 24.32
C ARG A 271 -0.90 9.21 24.70
N CYS A 272 -1.08 10.53 24.91
CA CYS A 272 -0.01 11.43 25.31
C CYS A 272 0.67 11.07 26.66
N ASP A 273 0.04 10.21 27.46
CA ASP A 273 0.60 9.64 28.70
C ASP A 273 1.65 8.55 28.43
N ARG A 274 1.71 8.00 27.23
CA ARG A 274 2.74 7.04 26.83
C ARG A 274 3.91 7.75 26.15
N ARG A 275 5.10 7.19 26.29
CA ARG A 275 6.23 7.64 25.49
C ARG A 275 5.95 7.27 24.02
N PRO A 276 6.08 8.22 23.06
CA PRO A 276 5.96 7.86 21.66
C PRO A 276 6.97 6.77 21.30
N PRO A 277 6.64 5.87 20.37
CA PRO A 277 7.61 4.90 19.87
C PRO A 277 8.88 5.62 19.45
N ALA A 278 10.03 5.03 19.76
CA ALA A 278 11.30 5.60 19.31
C ALA A 278 11.30 5.68 17.77
N PRO A 279 11.83 6.75 17.16
CA PRO A 279 11.93 6.82 15.71
C PRO A 279 12.77 5.65 15.16
N PRO A 280 12.56 5.22 13.91
CA PRO A 280 13.39 4.19 13.31
C PRO A 280 14.86 4.63 13.26
N ARG A 281 15.76 3.71 13.59
CA ARG A 281 17.20 4.00 13.50
C ARG A 281 17.66 3.75 12.07
N VAL A 282 18.27 4.77 11.46
CA VAL A 282 18.73 4.73 10.06
C VAL A 282 20.25 4.87 10.02
N LYS A 283 20.93 3.91 9.38
CA LYS A 283 22.39 3.88 9.27
C LYS A 283 22.84 3.42 7.88
N THR A 284 23.72 4.18 7.23
CA THR A 284 24.46 3.69 6.07
C THR A 284 25.47 2.61 6.50
N ILE A 285 25.41 1.43 5.90
CA ILE A 285 26.25 0.29 6.24
C ILE A 285 27.29 -0.04 5.17
N ALA A 286 27.03 0.34 3.91
CA ALA A 286 27.98 0.19 2.81
C ALA A 286 27.84 1.36 1.84
N THR A 287 28.94 1.71 1.19
CA THR A 287 29.06 2.81 0.21
C THR A 287 29.89 2.36 -1.00
N GLY A 288 29.90 3.17 -2.06
CA GLY A 288 30.72 2.92 -3.25
C GLY A 288 30.25 1.74 -4.10
N LEU A 289 28.95 1.46 -4.08
CA LEU A 289 28.32 0.57 -5.05
C LEU A 289 28.11 1.32 -6.38
N GLU A 290 27.88 0.57 -7.44
CA GLU A 290 27.58 1.12 -8.75
C GLU A 290 26.24 0.63 -9.22
N ILE A 291 25.21 1.50 -9.05
CA ILE A 291 23.82 1.26 -9.40
C ILE A 291 23.35 -0.10 -8.84
N PRO A 292 23.38 -0.31 -7.51
CA PRO A 292 22.89 -1.56 -6.93
C PRO A 292 21.39 -1.70 -7.21
N TRP A 293 20.97 -2.93 -7.55
CA TRP A 293 19.59 -3.15 -7.99
C TRP A 293 18.79 -4.01 -7.00
N GLU A 294 19.36 -5.12 -6.54
CA GLU A 294 18.72 -6.04 -5.60
C GLU A 294 19.68 -6.51 -4.52
N ILE A 295 19.12 -6.85 -3.35
CA ILE A 295 19.82 -7.50 -2.26
C ILE A 295 19.03 -8.74 -1.80
N ALA A 296 19.70 -9.89 -1.70
CA ALA A 296 19.09 -11.11 -1.21
C ALA A 296 19.98 -11.77 -0.14
N PHE A 297 19.36 -12.17 0.97
CA PHE A 297 20.05 -12.73 2.11
C PHE A 297 20.32 -14.21 1.93
N LEU A 298 21.56 -14.60 2.22
CA LEU A 298 22.00 -15.98 2.35
C LEU A 298 21.82 -16.45 3.81
N PRO A 299 21.79 -17.77 4.06
CA PRO A 299 21.86 -18.28 5.42
C PRO A 299 23.02 -17.66 6.21
N HIS A 300 22.85 -17.51 7.51
CA HIS A 300 23.80 -16.92 8.44
C HIS A 300 24.08 -15.41 8.22
N GLY A 301 23.15 -14.68 7.57
CA GLY A 301 23.15 -13.21 7.57
C GLY A 301 24.14 -12.52 6.63
N ARG A 302 24.76 -13.25 5.68
CA ARG A 302 25.42 -12.66 4.51
C ARG A 302 24.37 -12.30 3.46
N ALA A 303 24.70 -11.42 2.53
CA ALA A 303 23.80 -11.10 1.43
C ALA A 303 24.58 -10.95 0.10
N LEU A 304 23.93 -11.31 -0.99
CA LEU A 304 24.37 -10.98 -2.34
C LEU A 304 23.68 -9.69 -2.78
N VAL A 305 24.41 -8.87 -3.53
CA VAL A 305 23.90 -7.60 -4.06
C VAL A 305 24.23 -7.57 -5.55
N THR A 306 23.22 -7.38 -6.40
CA THR A 306 23.43 -7.13 -7.82
C THR A 306 23.72 -5.66 -8.07
N GLU A 307 24.70 -5.38 -8.95
CA GLU A 307 24.97 -4.06 -9.48
C GLU A 307 24.69 -4.07 -10.99
N ARG A 308 23.93 -3.11 -11.47
CA ARG A 308 23.43 -3.05 -12.86
C ARG A 308 24.50 -3.26 -13.94
N PRO A 309 25.77 -2.78 -13.76
CA PRO A 309 26.85 -3.08 -14.72
C PRO A 309 27.33 -4.53 -14.77
N GLY A 310 26.65 -5.48 -14.08
CA GLY A 310 26.93 -6.92 -14.18
C GLY A 310 27.73 -7.52 -13.04
N ARG A 311 27.97 -6.80 -11.94
CA ARG A 311 28.68 -7.35 -10.78
C ARG A 311 27.71 -7.93 -9.75
N VAL A 312 28.04 -9.08 -9.18
CA VAL A 312 27.39 -9.58 -7.97
C VAL A 312 28.37 -9.39 -6.80
N ARG A 313 27.96 -8.61 -5.81
CA ARG A 313 28.77 -8.30 -4.63
C ARG A 313 28.34 -9.17 -3.45
N LEU A 314 29.23 -9.39 -2.51
CA LEU A 314 28.94 -10.06 -1.25
C LEU A 314 29.04 -9.06 -0.10
N LEU A 315 27.95 -8.90 0.62
CA LEU A 315 27.86 -8.20 1.89
C LEU A 315 28.06 -9.21 3.01
N GLU A 316 29.11 -9.04 3.80
CA GLU A 316 29.39 -9.89 4.94
C GLU A 316 28.45 -9.58 6.12
N ARG A 317 28.28 -10.51 7.05
CA ARG A 317 27.42 -10.37 8.23
C ARG A 317 27.67 -9.10 9.06
N ASN A 318 28.93 -8.65 9.10
CA ASN A 318 29.32 -7.42 9.81
C ASN A 318 29.03 -6.12 9.04
N GLY A 319 28.36 -6.20 7.87
CA GLY A 319 28.06 -5.08 7.00
C GLY A 319 29.19 -4.67 6.05
N ARG A 320 30.33 -5.38 6.07
CA ARG A 320 31.45 -5.07 5.16
C ARG A 320 31.15 -5.61 3.76
N LEU A 321 31.18 -4.73 2.76
CA LEU A 321 31.08 -5.11 1.35
C LEU A 321 32.44 -5.65 0.86
N ARG A 322 32.45 -6.89 0.35
CA ARG A 322 33.68 -7.50 -0.19
C ARG A 322 34.15 -6.72 -1.41
N ARG A 323 35.44 -6.38 -1.51
CA ARG A 323 36.01 -5.61 -2.62
C ARG A 323 35.86 -6.36 -3.94
N THR A 324 36.23 -7.65 -3.98
CA THR A 324 36.14 -8.49 -5.17
C THR A 324 34.71 -9.00 -5.35
N PRO A 325 34.06 -8.79 -6.51
CA PRO A 325 32.77 -9.39 -6.83
C PRO A 325 32.85 -10.92 -6.81
N VAL A 326 31.74 -11.56 -6.42
CA VAL A 326 31.62 -13.03 -6.45
C VAL A 326 31.28 -13.55 -7.86
N ALA A 327 30.76 -12.66 -8.72
CA ALA A 327 30.59 -12.92 -10.14
C ALA A 327 30.65 -11.61 -10.95
N ARG A 328 30.96 -11.76 -12.25
CA ARG A 328 30.73 -10.76 -13.30
C ARG A 328 29.89 -11.41 -14.38
N VAL A 329 28.72 -10.88 -14.61
CA VAL A 329 27.78 -11.35 -15.64
C VAL A 329 27.90 -10.42 -16.83
N ALA A 330 28.04 -10.99 -18.03
CA ALA A 330 28.04 -10.20 -19.26
C ALA A 330 26.60 -9.70 -19.53
N VAL A 331 26.39 -8.41 -19.41
CA VAL A 331 25.09 -7.76 -19.54
C VAL A 331 25.12 -6.61 -20.54
N SER A 332 23.94 -6.28 -21.08
CA SER A 332 23.71 -5.06 -21.85
C SER A 332 23.16 -3.98 -20.96
N THR A 333 23.85 -2.83 -20.84
CA THR A 333 23.51 -1.75 -19.90
C THR A 333 22.84 -0.55 -20.58
N GLN A 334 22.28 -0.74 -21.78
CA GLN A 334 21.58 0.35 -22.47
C GLN A 334 20.28 0.72 -21.70
N GLY A 335 20.08 2.03 -21.50
CA GLY A 335 18.88 2.53 -20.81
C GLY A 335 18.75 2.00 -19.38
N GLU A 336 17.70 1.23 -19.11
CA GLU A 336 17.40 0.63 -17.81
C GLU A 336 17.99 -0.79 -17.65
N GLY A 337 18.47 -1.38 -18.72
CA GLY A 337 19.02 -2.73 -18.76
C GLY A 337 20.27 -2.94 -17.91
N GLY A 338 20.63 -4.18 -17.71
CA GLY A 338 21.79 -4.62 -16.93
C GLY A 338 21.50 -5.86 -16.08
N LEU A 339 22.30 -6.08 -15.04
CA LEU A 339 22.04 -7.10 -14.02
C LEU A 339 21.03 -6.55 -13.00
N LEU A 340 19.84 -7.15 -12.95
CA LEU A 340 18.69 -6.63 -12.23
C LEU A 340 18.36 -7.55 -11.04
N GLY A 341 17.35 -8.42 -11.20
CA GLY A 341 16.81 -9.26 -10.15
C GLY A 341 17.75 -10.34 -9.64
N LEU A 342 17.55 -10.68 -8.37
CA LEU A 342 18.26 -11.72 -7.66
C LEU A 342 17.32 -12.40 -6.67
N ALA A 343 17.26 -13.73 -6.70
CA ALA A 343 16.57 -14.51 -5.69
C ALA A 343 17.46 -15.66 -5.19
N VAL A 344 17.31 -16.04 -3.92
CA VAL A 344 18.00 -17.18 -3.30
C VAL A 344 17.02 -18.34 -3.23
N ASP A 345 17.45 -19.53 -3.67
CA ASP A 345 16.61 -20.74 -3.62
C ASP A 345 16.14 -21.02 -2.18
N PRO A 346 14.87 -21.36 -1.94
CA PRO A 346 14.37 -21.72 -0.60
C PRO A 346 15.20 -22.84 0.05
N ASP A 347 15.71 -23.78 -0.73
CA ASP A 347 16.57 -24.89 -0.27
C ASP A 347 18.08 -24.57 -0.43
N PHE A 348 18.46 -23.29 -0.41
CA PHE A 348 19.85 -22.87 -0.64
C PHE A 348 20.86 -23.59 0.26
N ALA A 349 20.50 -23.91 1.48
CA ALA A 349 21.37 -24.65 2.40
C ALA A 349 21.81 -26.01 1.83
N ALA A 350 20.96 -26.65 1.02
CA ALA A 350 21.23 -27.92 0.38
C ALA A 350 21.84 -27.78 -1.01
N ASN A 351 21.32 -26.86 -1.83
CA ASN A 351 21.64 -26.80 -3.27
C ASN A 351 22.55 -25.66 -3.67
N HIS A 352 22.66 -24.60 -2.84
CA HIS A 352 23.42 -23.38 -3.09
C HIS A 352 23.01 -22.62 -4.35
N PHE A 353 21.75 -22.74 -4.81
CA PHE A 353 21.27 -22.07 -5.99
C PHE A 353 20.83 -20.65 -5.71
N VAL A 354 21.10 -19.78 -6.68
CA VAL A 354 20.56 -18.42 -6.77
C VAL A 354 20.09 -18.17 -8.21
N TYR A 355 19.20 -17.23 -8.38
CA TYR A 355 18.60 -16.90 -9.66
C TYR A 355 18.93 -15.45 -10.00
N LEU A 356 19.39 -15.22 -11.22
CA LEU A 356 19.71 -13.90 -11.74
C LEU A 356 18.83 -13.59 -12.93
N TYR A 357 18.26 -12.39 -12.93
CA TYR A 357 17.51 -11.85 -14.06
C TYR A 357 18.23 -10.62 -14.61
N TYR A 358 18.49 -10.60 -15.92
CA TYR A 358 19.34 -9.60 -16.52
C TYR A 358 19.12 -9.42 -18.04
N THR A 359 19.59 -8.29 -18.57
CA THR A 359 19.55 -7.96 -20.00
C THR A 359 20.78 -8.52 -20.71
N ALA A 360 20.57 -9.31 -21.76
CA ALA A 360 21.64 -9.87 -22.63
C ALA A 360 21.31 -9.65 -24.11
N GLY A 361 21.96 -8.67 -24.72
CA GLY A 361 21.62 -8.21 -26.08
C GLY A 361 20.21 -7.59 -26.11
N ALA A 362 19.36 -8.08 -26.99
CA ALA A 362 17.97 -7.64 -27.16
C ALA A 362 16.97 -8.47 -26.32
N SER A 363 17.44 -9.28 -25.38
CA SER A 363 16.57 -10.17 -24.58
C SER A 363 16.88 -10.08 -23.12
N MET A 364 15.83 -10.22 -22.29
CA MET A 364 15.94 -10.50 -20.87
C MET A 364 16.15 -12.01 -20.66
N ARG A 365 16.89 -12.38 -19.64
CA ARG A 365 17.17 -13.77 -19.29
C ARG A 365 17.00 -14.01 -17.80
N LEU A 366 16.37 -15.13 -17.46
CA LEU A 366 16.39 -15.72 -16.13
C LEU A 366 17.32 -16.92 -16.14
N GLU A 367 18.30 -16.93 -15.25
CA GLU A 367 19.29 -18.00 -15.15
C GLU A 367 19.47 -18.46 -13.72
N ARG A 368 19.69 -19.77 -13.55
CA ARG A 368 20.12 -20.38 -12.30
C ARG A 368 21.64 -20.37 -12.21
N TRP A 369 22.14 -19.97 -11.07
CA TRP A 369 23.56 -19.94 -10.74
C TRP A 369 23.81 -20.71 -9.44
N ARG A 370 25.02 -21.21 -9.23
CA ARG A 370 25.41 -21.90 -8.00
C ARG A 370 26.47 -21.11 -7.26
N PHE A 371 26.24 -20.84 -5.98
CA PHE A 371 27.18 -20.16 -5.11
C PHE A 371 28.05 -21.19 -4.37
N ALA A 372 29.32 -21.33 -4.76
CA ALA A 372 30.26 -22.25 -4.18
C ALA A 372 31.63 -21.59 -3.99
N HIS A 373 32.32 -21.88 -2.89
CA HIS A 373 33.66 -21.40 -2.58
C HIS A 373 33.78 -19.85 -2.69
N GLY A 374 32.72 -19.13 -2.34
CA GLY A 374 32.70 -17.67 -2.38
C GLY A 374 32.62 -17.05 -3.78
N ARG A 375 32.21 -17.83 -4.79
CA ARG A 375 31.96 -17.43 -6.18
C ARG A 375 30.64 -17.94 -6.68
N LEU A 376 30.06 -17.23 -7.66
CA LEU A 376 28.90 -17.69 -8.41
C LEU A 376 29.36 -18.26 -9.76
N GLN A 377 28.81 -19.42 -10.10
CA GLN A 377 29.02 -20.09 -11.38
C GLN A 377 27.67 -20.30 -12.06
N ARG A 378 27.59 -19.98 -13.36
CA ARG A 378 26.40 -20.19 -14.16
C ARG A 378 26.08 -21.69 -14.24
N ALA A 379 24.85 -22.04 -13.99
CA ALA A 379 24.40 -23.43 -14.04
C ALA A 379 23.48 -23.69 -15.23
N GLN A 380 22.45 -22.86 -15.45
CA GLN A 380 21.46 -23.11 -16.49
C GLN A 380 20.67 -21.86 -16.86
N SER A 381 20.32 -21.73 -18.16
CA SER A 381 19.28 -20.79 -18.62
C SER A 381 17.90 -21.38 -18.38
N LEU A 382 16.98 -20.61 -17.80
CA LEU A 382 15.63 -21.06 -17.44
C LEU A 382 14.57 -20.44 -18.35
N VAL A 383 14.63 -19.12 -18.56
CA VAL A 383 13.68 -18.37 -19.39
C VAL A 383 14.46 -17.43 -20.30
N GLY A 384 14.08 -17.41 -21.56
CA GLY A 384 14.51 -16.47 -22.58
C GLY A 384 13.31 -16.04 -23.42
N GLY A 385 13.57 -15.27 -24.50
CA GLY A 385 12.52 -14.82 -25.41
C GLY A 385 11.69 -13.62 -24.90
N ILE A 386 12.04 -13.05 -23.74
CA ILE A 386 11.49 -11.79 -23.26
C ILE A 386 12.25 -10.67 -23.95
N VAL A 387 11.56 -9.80 -24.67
CA VAL A 387 12.19 -8.67 -25.37
C VAL A 387 12.74 -7.68 -24.37
N ALA A 388 13.98 -7.24 -24.56
CA ALA A 388 14.56 -6.15 -23.77
C ALA A 388 14.41 -4.81 -24.51
N GLY A 389 14.12 -3.76 -23.75
CA GLY A 389 13.99 -2.40 -24.24
C GLY A 389 15.11 -1.48 -23.75
N ARG A 390 15.06 -0.22 -24.18
CA ARG A 390 15.85 0.85 -23.52
C ARG A 390 15.20 1.28 -22.20
N ILE A 391 13.91 0.99 -22.04
CA ILE A 391 13.08 1.27 -20.87
C ILE A 391 12.16 0.09 -20.61
N HIS A 392 11.64 0.02 -19.40
CA HIS A 392 10.61 -0.92 -18.95
C HIS A 392 11.06 -2.39 -19.06
N ASP A 393 12.29 -2.66 -18.67
CA ASP A 393 12.78 -4.04 -18.54
C ASP A 393 12.26 -4.75 -17.28
N SER A 394 11.64 -4.02 -16.33
CA SER A 394 11.21 -4.53 -15.03
C SER A 394 12.34 -5.23 -14.28
N GLY A 395 12.23 -6.54 -14.02
CA GLY A 395 13.37 -7.34 -13.56
C GLY A 395 13.23 -7.89 -12.15
N ARG A 396 12.12 -7.68 -11.44
CA ARG A 396 11.92 -8.22 -10.11
C ARG A 396 11.63 -9.72 -10.17
N ILE A 397 12.31 -10.49 -9.30
CA ILE A 397 12.06 -11.92 -9.12
C ILE A 397 12.00 -12.25 -7.63
N ALA A 398 11.08 -13.11 -7.23
CA ALA A 398 10.95 -13.56 -5.84
C ALA A 398 10.23 -14.91 -5.76
N PHE A 399 10.48 -15.67 -4.69
CA PHE A 399 9.76 -16.90 -4.39
C PHE A 399 8.46 -16.61 -3.66
N GLY A 400 7.35 -17.18 -4.16
CA GLY A 400 6.06 -17.11 -3.50
C GLY A 400 5.90 -18.10 -2.36
N PRO A 401 4.90 -17.89 -1.49
CA PRO A 401 4.57 -18.81 -0.40
C PRO A 401 4.09 -20.18 -0.90
N ASP A 402 3.72 -20.27 -2.19
CA ASP A 402 3.38 -21.51 -2.90
C ASP A 402 4.59 -22.27 -3.45
N GLY A 403 5.80 -21.78 -3.18
CA GLY A 403 7.06 -22.36 -3.62
C GLY A 403 7.42 -22.12 -5.10
N ARG A 404 6.64 -21.31 -5.84
CA ARG A 404 6.95 -20.93 -7.22
C ARG A 404 7.90 -19.73 -7.27
N LEU A 405 8.71 -19.65 -8.32
CA LEU A 405 9.52 -18.48 -8.62
C LEU A 405 8.74 -17.54 -9.55
N TYR A 406 8.43 -16.35 -9.06
CA TYR A 406 7.72 -15.31 -9.81
C TYR A 406 8.71 -14.34 -10.47
N VAL A 407 8.32 -13.89 -11.65
CA VAL A 407 9.10 -12.93 -12.47
C VAL A 407 8.17 -11.84 -12.97
N ALA A 408 8.48 -10.59 -12.67
CA ALA A 408 7.80 -9.44 -13.25
C ALA A 408 8.54 -9.00 -14.51
N THR A 409 7.82 -8.80 -15.61
CA THR A 409 8.36 -8.36 -16.90
C THR A 409 7.69 -7.07 -17.36
N GLY A 410 8.45 -6.15 -17.94
CA GLY A 410 7.92 -4.93 -18.51
C GLY A 410 7.56 -5.07 -19.99
N ASP A 411 6.96 -4.04 -20.55
CA ASP A 411 6.53 -3.99 -21.95
C ASP A 411 7.68 -3.69 -22.95
N ALA A 412 8.90 -3.46 -22.43
CA ALA A 412 10.08 -3.07 -23.23
C ALA A 412 9.89 -1.77 -24.07
N GLY A 413 8.99 -0.87 -23.63
CA GLY A 413 8.57 0.31 -24.38
C GLY A 413 7.65 0.01 -25.58
N GLN A 414 7.08 -1.20 -25.62
CA GLN A 414 6.18 -1.68 -26.66
C GLN A 414 4.85 -2.11 -26.01
N GLY A 415 4.03 -1.14 -25.58
CA GLY A 415 2.83 -1.37 -24.79
C GLY A 415 1.91 -2.48 -25.31
N ALA A 416 1.81 -2.64 -26.64
CA ALA A 416 0.99 -3.70 -27.24
C ALA A 416 1.38 -5.12 -26.82
N LEU A 417 2.64 -5.36 -26.42
CA LEU A 417 3.10 -6.68 -25.97
C LEU A 417 2.43 -7.08 -24.65
N ALA A 418 2.04 -6.11 -23.83
CA ALA A 418 1.41 -6.38 -22.54
C ALA A 418 0.06 -7.11 -22.68
N GLN A 419 -0.68 -6.86 -23.77
CA GLN A 419 -1.99 -7.50 -24.03
C GLN A 419 -1.88 -8.79 -24.86
N LYS A 420 -0.73 -9.12 -25.44
CA LYS A 420 -0.57 -10.34 -26.23
C LYS A 420 -0.37 -11.56 -25.33
N ALA A 421 -1.22 -12.57 -25.49
CA ALA A 421 -1.19 -13.80 -24.69
C ALA A 421 0.05 -14.69 -24.98
N ASP A 422 0.65 -14.55 -26.16
CA ASP A 422 1.84 -15.26 -26.61
C ASP A 422 3.17 -14.53 -26.30
N SER A 423 3.08 -13.32 -25.74
CA SER A 423 4.24 -12.53 -25.31
C SER A 423 4.51 -12.71 -23.82
N LEU A 424 5.76 -12.82 -23.44
CA LEU A 424 6.20 -12.82 -22.04
C LEU A 424 6.46 -11.39 -21.49
N ASN A 425 6.29 -10.35 -22.31
CA ASN A 425 6.46 -8.96 -21.91
C ASN A 425 5.18 -8.38 -21.31
N GLY A 426 5.30 -7.55 -20.27
CA GLY A 426 4.17 -6.94 -19.58
C GLY A 426 3.33 -7.95 -18.79
N LYS A 427 3.99 -8.85 -18.07
CA LYS A 427 3.40 -10.01 -17.38
C LYS A 427 3.95 -10.19 -15.97
N PHE A 428 3.15 -10.84 -15.14
CA PHE A 428 3.68 -11.65 -14.04
C PHE A 428 3.76 -13.11 -14.52
N LEU A 429 4.94 -13.69 -14.41
CA LEU A 429 5.23 -15.08 -14.79
C LEU A 429 5.52 -15.90 -13.54
N ALA A 430 5.24 -17.21 -13.58
CA ALA A 430 5.59 -18.12 -12.51
C ALA A 430 6.23 -19.41 -13.05
N LEU A 431 7.25 -19.90 -12.34
CA LEU A 431 7.91 -21.17 -12.60
C LEU A 431 7.70 -22.11 -11.41
N THR A 432 7.32 -23.35 -11.68
CA THR A 432 7.23 -24.40 -10.68
C THR A 432 8.61 -24.81 -10.16
N PRO A 433 8.70 -25.51 -8.99
CA PRO A 433 9.96 -26.04 -8.48
C PRO A 433 10.73 -26.91 -9.48
N ALA A 434 10.04 -27.71 -10.27
CA ALA A 434 10.67 -28.52 -11.32
C ALA A 434 11.28 -27.65 -12.42
N GLN A 435 10.57 -26.62 -12.89
CA GLN A 435 11.03 -25.74 -13.96
C GLN A 435 12.25 -24.91 -13.54
N TYR A 436 12.21 -24.21 -12.40
CA TYR A 436 13.36 -23.40 -11.99
C TYR A 436 14.57 -24.26 -11.51
N ARG A 437 14.34 -25.55 -11.17
CA ARG A 437 15.43 -26.49 -10.88
C ARG A 437 15.92 -27.25 -12.11
N GLY A 438 15.36 -26.98 -13.30
CA GLY A 438 15.95 -27.38 -14.56
C GLY A 438 15.16 -28.35 -15.43
N ALA A 439 13.93 -28.70 -15.10
CA ALA A 439 13.09 -29.53 -15.96
C ALA A 439 12.70 -28.83 -17.27
N GLY A 440 12.85 -27.48 -17.33
CA GLY A 440 12.49 -26.70 -18.52
C GLY A 440 10.98 -26.51 -18.67
N GLY A 441 10.59 -26.03 -19.85
CA GLY A 441 9.20 -25.67 -20.18
C GLY A 441 8.90 -24.19 -20.05
N PRO A 442 7.82 -23.70 -20.68
CA PRO A 442 7.44 -22.29 -20.61
C PRO A 442 6.94 -21.93 -19.21
N PRO A 443 7.20 -20.70 -18.74
CA PRO A 443 6.61 -20.20 -17.51
C PRO A 443 5.08 -20.05 -17.67
N GLU A 444 4.35 -20.15 -16.58
CA GLU A 444 2.93 -19.78 -16.53
C GLU A 444 2.79 -18.25 -16.59
N ILE A 445 1.84 -17.73 -17.37
CA ILE A 445 1.42 -16.33 -17.32
C ILE A 445 0.38 -16.20 -16.22
N VAL A 446 0.77 -15.58 -15.10
CA VAL A 446 -0.11 -15.36 -13.94
C VAL A 446 -1.06 -14.21 -14.21
N SER A 447 -0.57 -13.10 -14.79
CA SER A 447 -1.36 -11.93 -15.15
C SER A 447 -0.74 -11.20 -16.33
N LEU A 448 -1.52 -10.31 -16.96
CA LEU A 448 -1.11 -9.55 -18.14
C LEU A 448 -1.56 -8.08 -18.06
N GLY A 449 -1.16 -7.28 -19.05
CA GLY A 449 -1.55 -5.88 -19.09
C GLY A 449 -0.72 -4.99 -18.16
N HIS A 450 0.55 -5.33 -17.96
CA HIS A 450 1.50 -4.57 -17.14
C HIS A 450 2.46 -3.74 -18.01
N ARG A 451 2.74 -2.52 -17.55
CA ARG A 451 3.70 -1.62 -18.20
C ARG A 451 5.12 -1.87 -17.71
N ASN A 452 5.37 -1.69 -16.41
CA ASN A 452 6.71 -1.81 -15.83
C ASN A 452 6.64 -2.07 -14.30
N PRO A 453 6.21 -3.27 -13.87
CA PRO A 453 6.16 -3.62 -12.45
C PRO A 453 7.58 -3.78 -11.91
N GLN A 454 7.94 -3.04 -10.84
CA GLN A 454 9.30 -2.91 -10.34
C GLN A 454 9.53 -3.55 -8.96
N GLY A 455 8.47 -3.78 -8.20
CA GLY A 455 8.51 -4.40 -6.88
C GLY A 455 7.29 -5.24 -6.62
N PHE A 456 7.42 -6.29 -5.82
CA PHE A 456 6.29 -7.06 -5.33
C PHE A 456 6.67 -7.91 -4.12
N ASP A 457 5.68 -8.22 -3.30
CA ASP A 457 5.81 -9.16 -2.17
C ASP A 457 4.42 -9.66 -1.76
N TRP A 458 4.36 -10.70 -0.92
CA TRP A 458 3.13 -11.32 -0.48
C TRP A 458 2.68 -10.82 0.89
N GLN A 459 1.43 -10.38 0.96
CA GLN A 459 0.83 -9.91 2.20
C GLN A 459 0.73 -11.06 3.22
N PRO A 460 1.36 -10.93 4.41
CA PRO A 460 1.28 -11.94 5.45
C PRO A 460 -0.16 -12.30 5.84
N GLY A 461 -0.43 -13.58 6.02
CA GLY A 461 -1.73 -14.11 6.43
C GLY A 461 -2.74 -14.29 5.30
N SER A 462 -2.79 -13.41 4.30
CA SER A 462 -3.70 -13.53 3.15
C SER A 462 -3.05 -14.13 1.90
N ASN A 463 -1.72 -14.12 1.82
CA ASN A 463 -0.93 -14.51 0.65
C ASN A 463 -1.31 -13.74 -0.64
N ARG A 464 -1.91 -12.55 -0.52
CA ARG A 464 -2.16 -11.69 -1.67
C ARG A 464 -0.82 -11.14 -2.19
N LEU A 465 -0.59 -11.25 -3.48
CA LEU A 465 0.56 -10.66 -4.15
C LEU A 465 0.28 -9.16 -4.39
N ILE A 466 1.05 -8.30 -3.75
CA ILE A 466 0.97 -6.84 -3.90
C ILE A 466 2.18 -6.37 -4.69
N ALA A 467 1.95 -5.54 -5.71
CA ALA A 467 2.98 -5.08 -6.62
C ALA A 467 2.97 -3.55 -6.79
N THR A 468 4.15 -3.00 -7.06
CA THR A 468 4.36 -1.60 -7.46
C THR A 468 4.55 -1.54 -8.98
N GLU A 469 3.96 -0.56 -9.63
CA GLU A 469 4.03 -0.41 -11.07
C GLU A 469 4.19 1.04 -11.49
N HIS A 470 5.09 1.32 -12.45
CA HIS A 470 5.23 2.64 -13.04
C HIS A 470 4.10 2.92 -14.03
N GLY A 471 3.43 4.04 -13.84
CA GLY A 471 2.46 4.58 -14.78
C GLY A 471 3.10 5.23 -16.01
N PRO A 472 2.29 5.82 -16.91
CA PRO A 472 2.78 6.43 -18.16
C PRO A 472 3.76 7.58 -17.93
N THR A 473 4.57 7.84 -18.92
CA THR A 473 5.56 8.93 -18.92
C THR A 473 5.13 10.04 -19.87
N GLN A 474 5.03 11.27 -19.37
CA GLN A 474 4.64 12.43 -20.16
C GLN A 474 5.53 12.60 -21.41
N GLY A 475 4.89 12.75 -22.57
CA GLY A 475 5.56 12.92 -23.85
C GLY A 475 6.13 11.64 -24.46
N LEU A 476 5.93 10.48 -23.80
CA LEU A 476 6.35 9.19 -24.32
C LEU A 476 5.14 8.28 -24.61
N ASP A 477 4.34 7.98 -23.61
CA ASP A 477 3.27 6.99 -23.71
C ASP A 477 2.02 7.36 -22.90
N GLY A 478 1.93 8.60 -22.41
CA GLY A 478 0.75 9.12 -21.71
C GLY A 478 0.95 10.45 -21.01
N PRO A 479 0.07 10.81 -20.09
CA PRO A 479 0.07 12.11 -19.42
C PRO A 479 1.18 12.28 -18.37
N GLY A 480 1.81 11.19 -17.94
CA GLY A 480 2.78 11.17 -16.83
C GLY A 480 2.13 10.99 -15.47
N GLY A 481 2.83 10.31 -14.55
CA GLY A 481 2.28 9.91 -13.25
C GLY A 481 1.41 8.66 -13.33
N TYR A 482 0.41 8.56 -12.44
CA TYR A 482 -0.47 7.40 -12.35
C TYR A 482 0.27 6.10 -12.02
N ASP A 483 1.32 6.20 -11.20
CA ASP A 483 1.99 5.03 -10.65
C ASP A 483 1.03 4.24 -9.74
N GLU A 484 1.12 2.90 -9.76
CA GLU A 484 0.09 2.04 -9.18
C GLU A 484 0.64 1.10 -8.10
N ILE A 485 -0.22 0.79 -7.13
CA ILE A 485 -0.10 -0.37 -6.25
C ILE A 485 -1.20 -1.34 -6.62
N ASN A 486 -0.81 -2.52 -7.12
CA ASN A 486 -1.71 -3.52 -7.65
C ASN A 486 -1.80 -4.75 -6.75
N ALA A 487 -2.99 -5.32 -6.56
CA ALA A 487 -3.15 -6.67 -6.05
C ALA A 487 -3.22 -7.65 -7.22
N ILE A 488 -2.17 -8.43 -7.40
CA ILE A 488 -2.07 -9.35 -8.53
C ILE A 488 -2.89 -10.61 -8.28
N VAL A 489 -3.80 -10.89 -9.20
CA VAL A 489 -4.65 -12.09 -9.17
C VAL A 489 -4.39 -12.98 -10.40
N PRO A 490 -4.40 -14.31 -10.25
CA PRO A 490 -4.26 -15.21 -11.38
C PRO A 490 -5.33 -14.97 -12.46
N GLY A 491 -4.91 -14.89 -13.72
CA GLY A 491 -5.77 -14.58 -14.87
C GLY A 491 -6.15 -13.09 -15.00
N GLY A 492 -5.66 -12.22 -14.10
CA GLY A 492 -5.96 -10.79 -14.12
C GLY A 492 -5.35 -10.06 -15.32
N ASN A 493 -6.06 -9.05 -15.83
CA ASN A 493 -5.57 -8.10 -16.83
C ASN A 493 -5.60 -6.68 -16.24
N TYR A 494 -4.46 -6.01 -16.20
CA TYR A 494 -4.26 -4.70 -15.57
C TYR A 494 -4.32 -3.53 -16.56
N GLY A 495 -4.81 -3.78 -17.76
CA GLY A 495 -5.28 -2.78 -18.71
C GLY A 495 -4.23 -2.13 -19.61
N TRP A 496 -2.96 -2.08 -19.22
CA TRP A 496 -1.93 -1.43 -20.04
C TRP A 496 -1.79 -2.04 -21.43
N PRO A 497 -1.69 -1.27 -22.54
CA PRO A 497 -1.70 0.20 -22.64
C PRO A 497 -3.10 0.80 -22.86
N VAL A 498 -4.16 0.00 -22.82
CA VAL A 498 -5.54 0.42 -23.12
C VAL A 498 -6.10 1.30 -22.03
N LYS A 499 -5.80 0.94 -20.77
CA LYS A 499 -6.19 1.65 -19.54
C LYS A 499 -5.03 1.70 -18.57
N PHE A 500 -5.04 2.71 -17.69
CA PHE A 500 -4.10 2.90 -16.60
C PHE A 500 -4.71 3.83 -15.53
N GLY A 501 -4.16 3.79 -14.33
CA GLY A 501 -4.58 4.68 -13.26
C GLY A 501 -6.01 4.44 -12.79
N PHE A 502 -6.82 5.48 -12.75
CA PHE A 502 -8.16 5.44 -12.15
C PHE A 502 -9.23 4.80 -13.03
N ASP A 503 -9.17 4.98 -14.34
CA ASP A 503 -10.17 4.40 -15.27
C ASP A 503 -9.72 3.01 -15.73
N GLN A 504 -10.12 2.00 -14.97
CA GLN A 504 -9.85 0.59 -15.26
C GLN A 504 -11.11 -0.20 -15.64
N SER A 505 -12.12 0.47 -16.21
CA SER A 505 -13.36 -0.21 -16.62
C SER A 505 -13.06 -1.39 -17.57
N GLY A 506 -13.48 -2.60 -17.17
CA GLY A 506 -13.21 -3.86 -17.87
C GLY A 506 -11.87 -4.53 -17.55
N PHE A 507 -11.04 -3.96 -16.66
CA PHE A 507 -9.76 -4.47 -16.22
C PHE A 507 -9.66 -4.53 -14.69
N ASN A 508 -8.56 -5.09 -14.17
CA ASN A 508 -8.29 -5.09 -12.73
C ASN A 508 -7.83 -3.71 -12.28
N ALA A 509 -8.56 -3.12 -11.35
CA ALA A 509 -8.23 -1.82 -10.81
C ALA A 509 -7.10 -1.90 -9.76
N PRO A 510 -6.22 -0.88 -9.67
CA PRO A 510 -5.20 -0.78 -8.64
C PRO A 510 -5.82 -0.54 -7.25
N LEU A 511 -5.09 -0.90 -6.21
CA LEU A 511 -5.43 -0.57 -4.82
C LEU A 511 -5.16 0.91 -4.51
N ARG A 512 -4.17 1.50 -5.16
CA ARG A 512 -3.75 2.89 -5.00
C ARG A 512 -3.15 3.41 -6.29
N VAL A 513 -3.43 4.67 -6.62
CA VAL A 513 -2.81 5.40 -7.74
C VAL A 513 -2.13 6.65 -7.20
N TYR A 514 -0.92 6.91 -7.64
CA TYR A 514 -0.17 8.13 -7.37
C TYR A 514 -0.21 9.03 -8.59
N ARG A 515 -0.91 10.15 -8.52
CA ARG A 515 -1.04 11.12 -9.64
C ARG A 515 0.32 11.74 -9.98
N GLU A 516 1.07 12.11 -8.94
CA GLU A 516 2.44 12.56 -9.11
C GLU A 516 3.37 11.38 -9.34
N PRO A 517 4.27 11.47 -10.32
CA PRO A 517 5.16 10.37 -10.64
C PRO A 517 6.24 10.20 -9.54
N ILE A 518 6.09 9.19 -8.72
CA ILE A 518 7.05 8.81 -7.67
C ILE A 518 8.02 7.71 -8.12
N ALA A 519 7.70 6.98 -9.19
CA ALA A 519 8.41 5.82 -9.71
C ALA A 519 8.65 4.75 -8.64
N PRO A 520 7.58 4.07 -8.14
CA PRO A 520 7.66 3.07 -7.09
C PRO A 520 8.41 1.83 -7.57
N SER A 521 9.36 1.35 -6.79
CA SER A 521 10.28 0.30 -7.20
C SER A 521 10.26 -0.88 -6.20
N GLY A 522 11.41 -1.47 -5.85
CA GLY A 522 11.45 -2.65 -5.01
C GLY A 522 10.71 -2.51 -3.70
N ALA A 523 10.01 -3.57 -3.30
CA ALA A 523 9.07 -3.57 -2.20
C ALA A 523 9.20 -4.82 -1.33
N THR A 524 8.75 -4.73 -0.08
CA THR A 524 8.69 -5.86 0.87
C THR A 524 7.62 -5.64 1.92
N PHE A 525 6.99 -6.71 2.40
CA PHE A 525 6.24 -6.69 3.63
C PHE A 525 7.18 -6.84 4.83
N VAL A 526 6.85 -6.17 5.94
CA VAL A 526 7.53 -6.39 7.22
C VAL A 526 6.85 -7.57 7.91
N THR A 527 7.60 -8.64 8.11
CA THR A 527 7.10 -9.91 8.66
C THR A 527 7.59 -10.18 10.09
N HIS A 528 8.66 -9.50 10.53
CA HIS A 528 9.27 -9.73 11.84
C HIS A 528 8.33 -9.32 13.00
N PRO A 529 7.94 -10.25 13.90
CA PRO A 529 6.87 -10.04 14.88
C PRO A 529 7.21 -9.03 15.99
N GLY A 530 8.48 -8.69 16.18
CA GLY A 530 8.93 -7.68 17.17
C GLY A 530 8.96 -6.25 16.65
N SER A 531 8.51 -6.02 15.41
CA SER A 531 8.47 -4.70 14.77
C SER A 531 7.09 -4.07 14.94
N SER A 532 7.03 -2.78 15.29
CA SER A 532 5.77 -2.01 15.23
C SER A 532 5.28 -1.80 13.79
N TRP A 533 6.07 -2.18 12.78
CA TRP A 533 5.73 -2.11 11.37
C TRP A 533 5.27 -3.45 10.77
N THR A 534 5.17 -4.50 11.59
CA THR A 534 4.71 -5.82 11.15
C THR A 534 3.38 -5.72 10.38
N GLY A 535 3.30 -6.36 9.20
CA GLY A 535 2.16 -6.30 8.30
C GLY A 535 2.15 -5.09 7.35
N SER A 536 3.05 -4.11 7.52
CA SER A 536 3.16 -2.99 6.58
C SER A 536 3.88 -3.40 5.30
N PHE A 537 3.44 -2.85 4.17
CA PHE A 537 4.10 -2.96 2.87
C PHE A 537 4.96 -1.71 2.66
N LEU A 538 6.26 -1.89 2.49
CA LEU A 538 7.17 -0.81 2.18
C LEU A 538 7.64 -0.91 0.73
N PHE A 539 7.77 0.25 0.07
CA PHE A 539 8.37 0.31 -1.25
C PHE A 539 9.23 1.56 -1.42
N ALA A 540 10.28 1.40 -2.18
CA ALA A 540 11.25 2.45 -2.50
C ALA A 540 10.80 3.24 -3.73
N CYS A 541 11.03 4.56 -3.73
CA CYS A 541 10.68 5.45 -4.85
C CYS A 541 11.93 6.06 -5.48
N LEU A 542 12.03 5.90 -6.81
CA LEU A 542 13.17 6.42 -7.57
C LEU A 542 13.04 7.92 -7.82
N ARG A 543 11.86 8.38 -8.30
CA ARG A 543 11.64 9.79 -8.65
C ARG A 543 11.19 10.59 -7.44
N GLY A 544 10.38 10.01 -6.56
CA GLY A 544 9.98 10.64 -5.30
C GLY A 544 11.13 10.80 -4.30
N GLU A 545 12.23 10.05 -4.49
CA GLU A 545 13.39 10.05 -3.57
C GLU A 545 13.01 9.75 -2.11
N GLU A 546 12.10 8.81 -1.93
CA GLU A 546 11.45 8.51 -0.65
C GLU A 546 11.14 7.03 -0.50
N LEU A 547 10.78 6.62 0.70
CA LEU A 547 10.28 5.29 1.03
C LEU A 547 8.84 5.44 1.54
N HIS A 548 7.91 4.70 0.98
CA HIS A 548 6.54 4.60 1.47
C HIS A 548 6.36 3.41 2.39
N ARG A 549 5.47 3.56 3.38
CA ARG A 549 5.00 2.50 4.25
C ARG A 549 3.49 2.49 4.23
N LEU A 550 2.91 1.50 3.55
CA LEU A 550 1.47 1.30 3.51
C LEU A 550 1.02 0.39 4.65
N ARG A 551 -0.11 0.72 5.26
CA ARG A 551 -0.80 -0.13 6.23
C ARG A 551 -2.08 -0.68 5.61
N PHE A 552 -2.38 -1.93 5.93
CA PHE A 552 -3.56 -2.62 5.41
C PHE A 552 -4.50 -2.99 6.54
N HIS A 553 -5.80 -2.83 6.30
CA HIS A 553 -6.89 -3.34 7.12
C HIS A 553 -7.99 -3.88 6.20
N ASP A 554 -8.46 -5.10 6.45
CA ASP A 554 -9.50 -5.77 5.64
C ASP A 554 -9.26 -5.69 4.12
N GLY A 555 -8.00 -5.84 3.73
CA GLY A 555 -7.60 -5.85 2.31
C GLY A 555 -7.52 -4.46 1.65
N ARG A 556 -7.80 -3.39 2.37
CA ARG A 556 -7.67 -1.99 1.91
C ARG A 556 -6.42 -1.35 2.48
N ILE A 557 -5.89 -0.35 1.78
CA ILE A 557 -4.83 0.52 2.29
C ILE A 557 -5.51 1.55 3.21
N VAL A 558 -5.07 1.60 4.48
CA VAL A 558 -5.61 2.48 5.52
C VAL A 558 -4.58 3.45 6.06
N GLY A 559 -3.46 3.59 5.41
CA GLY A 559 -2.44 4.56 5.74
C GLY A 559 -1.26 4.49 4.80
N ASP A 560 -0.69 5.65 4.48
CA ASP A 560 0.48 5.84 3.61
C ASP A 560 1.45 6.83 4.25
N GLN A 561 2.48 6.30 4.89
CA GLN A 561 3.51 7.11 5.55
C GLN A 561 4.74 7.25 4.67
N THR A 562 5.15 8.48 4.40
CA THR A 562 6.40 8.78 3.71
C THR A 562 7.58 8.86 4.68
N LEU A 563 8.67 8.20 4.34
CA LEU A 563 9.91 8.14 5.11
C LEU A 563 11.11 8.51 4.23
N LEU A 564 12.17 9.04 4.82
CA LEU A 564 13.47 9.32 4.18
C LEU A 564 13.43 10.33 3.01
N ARG A 565 12.34 11.08 2.80
CA ARG A 565 12.17 12.01 1.68
C ARG A 565 13.40 12.90 1.47
N GLY A 566 13.98 12.87 0.27
CA GLY A 566 15.14 13.66 -0.15
C GLY A 566 16.47 13.34 0.59
N ARG A 567 16.48 12.41 1.56
CA ARG A 567 17.65 12.18 2.42
C ARG A 567 18.77 11.39 1.75
N TYR A 568 18.42 10.47 0.86
CA TYR A 568 19.36 9.54 0.21
C TYR A 568 19.25 9.56 -1.31
N GLY A 569 18.47 10.50 -1.88
CA GLY A 569 18.16 10.54 -3.31
C GLY A 569 17.30 9.35 -3.73
N ARG A 570 17.53 8.88 -4.96
CA ARG A 570 16.76 7.82 -5.60
C ARG A 570 16.90 6.48 -4.86
N LEU A 571 15.79 5.95 -4.37
CA LEU A 571 15.74 4.66 -3.68
C LEU A 571 15.28 3.56 -4.66
N ARG A 572 16.07 2.48 -4.80
CA ARG A 572 15.84 1.41 -5.78
C ARG A 572 15.02 0.25 -5.20
N THR A 573 15.34 -0.19 -4.00
CA THR A 573 14.68 -1.34 -3.38
C THR A 573 14.71 -1.23 -1.87
N VAL A 574 13.77 -1.88 -1.23
CA VAL A 574 13.76 -2.17 0.21
C VAL A 574 13.49 -3.65 0.41
N VAL A 575 14.26 -4.29 1.28
CA VAL A 575 14.14 -5.72 1.58
C VAL A 575 14.24 -5.91 3.09
N GLU A 576 13.37 -6.73 3.67
CA GLU A 576 13.48 -7.15 5.07
C GLU A 576 14.61 -8.17 5.22
N GLY A 577 15.53 -7.92 6.12
CA GLY A 577 16.61 -8.85 6.46
C GLY A 577 16.21 -9.83 7.56
N PRO A 578 17.04 -10.85 7.82
CA PRO A 578 16.69 -11.99 8.68
C PRO A 578 16.42 -11.65 10.15
N HIS A 579 16.70 -10.42 10.58
CA HIS A 579 16.49 -9.94 11.96
C HIS A 579 15.47 -8.79 12.04
N GLY A 580 14.68 -8.58 10.97
CA GLY A 580 13.66 -7.55 10.91
C GLY A 580 14.19 -6.14 10.65
N ASP A 581 15.49 -5.97 10.43
CA ASP A 581 16.05 -4.73 9.87
C ASP A 581 15.69 -4.66 8.37
N LEU A 582 15.43 -3.46 7.88
CA LEU A 582 15.17 -3.20 6.46
C LEU A 582 16.43 -2.67 5.79
N TYR A 583 16.67 -3.12 4.57
CA TYR A 583 17.83 -2.73 3.77
C TYR A 583 17.38 -2.02 2.51
N VAL A 584 17.76 -0.76 2.37
CA VAL A 584 17.42 0.11 1.24
C VAL A 584 18.65 0.32 0.38
N LEU A 585 18.53 0.13 -0.93
CA LEU A 585 19.57 0.43 -1.91
C LEU A 585 19.26 1.75 -2.60
N THR A 586 20.29 2.60 -2.78
CA THR A 586 20.17 3.82 -3.58
C THR A 586 20.53 3.58 -5.04
N SER A 587 20.13 4.47 -5.95
CA SER A 587 20.37 4.41 -7.39
C SER A 587 20.68 5.79 -7.97
N ASN A 588 21.54 6.55 -7.30
CA ASN A 588 21.84 7.93 -7.69
C ASN A 588 22.75 8.03 -8.91
N ARG A 589 23.50 6.94 -9.23
CA ARG A 589 24.41 6.84 -10.38
C ARG A 589 23.76 6.29 -11.65
N ASP A 590 22.44 6.11 -11.68
CA ASP A 590 21.71 5.51 -12.82
C ASP A 590 21.54 6.44 -14.03
N GLY A 591 22.10 7.64 -13.99
CA GLY A 591 22.02 8.65 -15.04
C GLY A 591 20.81 9.60 -14.91
N ARG A 592 19.91 9.35 -13.95
CA ARG A 592 18.73 10.20 -13.63
C ARG A 592 18.82 10.84 -12.25
N GLY A 593 19.75 10.39 -11.40
CA GLY A 593 19.98 10.90 -10.06
C GLY A 593 21.06 11.99 -10.02
N ARG A 594 21.27 12.52 -8.81
CA ARG A 594 22.34 13.48 -8.49
C ARG A 594 23.30 12.84 -7.49
N PRO A 595 24.29 12.06 -7.95
CA PRO A 595 25.17 11.33 -7.03
C PRO A 595 26.02 12.26 -6.20
N VAL A 596 26.17 11.94 -4.92
CA VAL A 596 27.07 12.60 -3.99
C VAL A 596 28.19 11.65 -3.56
N ALA A 597 29.18 12.16 -2.84
CA ALA A 597 30.28 11.35 -2.31
C ALA A 597 29.75 10.16 -1.51
N GLY A 598 30.26 8.96 -1.82
CA GLY A 598 29.86 7.71 -1.19
C GLY A 598 28.65 7.00 -1.82
N ASP A 599 27.97 7.60 -2.81
CA ASP A 599 26.93 6.88 -3.54
C ASP A 599 27.51 5.80 -4.48
N ASP A 600 26.79 4.74 -4.80
CA ASP A 600 25.50 4.36 -4.21
C ASP A 600 25.73 3.60 -2.90
N ARG A 601 24.64 3.43 -2.10
CA ARG A 601 24.71 3.02 -0.70
C ARG A 601 23.76 1.87 -0.39
N ILE A 602 24.09 1.14 0.69
CA ILE A 602 23.15 0.31 1.42
C ILE A 602 22.83 1.01 2.73
N VAL A 603 21.57 1.34 2.94
CA VAL A 603 21.05 1.97 4.16
C VAL A 603 20.26 0.94 4.94
N ARG A 604 20.57 0.76 6.22
CA ARG A 604 19.84 -0.10 7.13
C ARG A 604 18.89 0.74 7.97
N ILE A 605 17.63 0.33 8.03
CA ILE A 605 16.59 0.89 8.89
C ILE A 605 16.24 -0.17 9.92
N THR A 606 16.37 0.16 11.20
CA THR A 606 15.83 -0.67 12.28
C THR A 606 14.49 -0.08 12.69
N PRO A 607 13.36 -0.74 12.39
CA PRO A 607 12.05 -0.28 12.82
C PRO A 607 11.93 -0.15 14.34
N PRO A 608 11.00 0.67 14.84
CA PRO A 608 10.69 0.68 16.27
C PRO A 608 10.19 -0.69 16.72
N ARG A 609 10.42 -1.03 17.98
CA ARG A 609 9.82 -2.24 18.58
C ARG A 609 8.35 -1.98 18.92
N SER A 610 7.53 -3.01 18.78
CA SER A 610 6.12 -3.00 19.21
C SER A 610 5.98 -2.91 20.73
#